data_77214d2b824f24e61ff2968c2cee5179
#
_entry.id   77214d2b824f24e61ff2968c2cee5179
#
_cell.length_a   1.000
_cell.length_b   1.000
_cell.length_c   1.000
_cell.angle_alpha   90.00
_cell.angle_beta   90.00
_cell.angle_gamma   90.00
#
_symmetry.space_group_name_H-M   'P 1'
#
loop_
_entity.id
_entity.type
_entity.pdbx_description
1 polymer ?
#
loop_
_entity_poly.entity_id
_entity_poly.type
_entity_poly.pdbx_seq_one_letter_code
_entity_poly.pdbx_strand_id
1 'polypeptide(L)'
;MEQNLPFDVHALLVFGKVVESRSLSKAAALLGMPKSTVSRKLTKLESDLGIKLLRKNTHQLTVTDLGEQVYAYAVNIMTEANGVRALVEGSRQEPRGELKVAIPVFVGIDYASRVGATFLQRYPRSRLDIRLVDTMVDPVKDGFDVVFGTGPLQDSTLIARKVFDLELFLCASADFVRNLEEPLTAPTQLNALPFIDFGFAGPRKLTVSKNKRRHELAPTVRARANNFQVCKEYILAGLGIGAMPTQIICTAELRDGSLVPVLPDWSLEPLEVHMIYPFELSFSTLISAFYEAACEIIVENTARE
;
A
#
# COMPACT_ATOMS: atom_id res chain seq x y z
N MET A 1 24.99 -8.08 -25.67
CA MET A 1 23.67 -8.64 -26.04
C MET A 1 22.66 -7.54 -25.86
N GLU A 2 22.29 -6.85 -26.94
CA GLU A 2 21.16 -5.92 -26.92
C GLU A 2 19.88 -6.75 -26.73
N GLN A 3 19.32 -6.78 -25.51
CA GLN A 3 17.96 -7.26 -25.28
C GLN A 3 17.01 -6.20 -25.82
N ASN A 4 16.64 -6.33 -27.10
CA ASN A 4 15.60 -5.52 -27.71
C ASN A 4 14.28 -5.84 -26.99
N LEU A 5 13.75 -4.86 -26.25
CA LEU A 5 12.42 -4.99 -25.67
C LEU A 5 11.41 -5.24 -26.80
N PRO A 6 10.40 -6.12 -26.62
CA PRO A 6 9.43 -6.47 -27.65
C PRO A 6 8.51 -5.31 -28.06
N PHE A 7 8.60 -4.15 -27.40
CA PHE A 7 7.81 -2.95 -27.66
C PHE A 7 8.58 -1.67 -27.32
N ASP A 8 8.14 -0.54 -27.86
CA ASP A 8 8.68 0.80 -27.59
C ASP A 8 8.20 1.30 -26.21
N VAL A 9 9.12 1.44 -25.24
CA VAL A 9 8.84 1.98 -23.89
C VAL A 9 8.21 3.38 -23.97
N HIS A 10 8.64 4.22 -24.92
CA HIS A 10 8.03 5.53 -25.09
C HIS A 10 6.55 5.43 -25.54
N ALA A 11 6.18 4.43 -26.33
CA ALA A 11 4.78 4.19 -26.67
C ALA A 11 3.97 3.74 -25.44
N LEU A 12 4.56 2.98 -24.52
CA LEU A 12 3.95 2.61 -23.24
C LEU A 12 3.71 3.84 -22.35
N LEU A 13 4.67 4.77 -22.28
CA LEU A 13 4.50 6.02 -21.53
C LEU A 13 3.40 6.91 -22.14
N VAL A 14 3.33 6.97 -23.48
CA VAL A 14 2.25 7.66 -24.19
C VAL A 14 0.88 7.03 -23.87
N PHE A 15 0.81 5.69 -23.79
CA PHE A 15 -0.41 4.99 -23.38
C PHE A 15 -0.80 5.37 -21.94
N GLY A 16 0.13 5.36 -20.99
CA GLY A 16 -0.10 5.79 -19.62
C GLY A 16 -0.74 7.19 -19.55
N LYS A 17 -0.20 8.14 -20.33
CA LYS A 17 -0.73 9.52 -20.37
C LYS A 17 -2.11 9.62 -21.01
N VAL A 18 -2.43 8.75 -21.95
CA VAL A 18 -3.77 8.69 -22.57
C VAL A 18 -4.80 8.13 -21.60
N VAL A 19 -4.45 7.10 -20.83
CA VAL A 19 -5.32 6.54 -19.79
C VAL A 19 -5.61 7.59 -18.72
N GLU A 20 -4.57 8.22 -18.17
CA GLU A 20 -4.65 9.27 -17.17
C GLU A 20 -5.57 10.43 -17.61
N SER A 21 -5.35 10.96 -18.79
CA SER A 21 -6.13 12.12 -19.29
C SER A 21 -7.53 11.75 -19.79
N ARG A 22 -7.84 10.46 -19.91
CA ARG A 22 -9.06 9.89 -20.52
C ARG A 22 -9.39 10.48 -21.89
N SER A 23 -8.38 11.03 -22.57
CA SER A 23 -8.55 11.74 -23.84
C SER A 23 -7.28 11.78 -24.67
N LEU A 24 -7.34 11.26 -25.89
CA LEU A 24 -6.25 11.35 -26.86
C LEU A 24 -5.79 12.80 -27.13
N SER A 25 -6.75 13.73 -27.20
CA SER A 25 -6.44 15.13 -27.47
C SER A 25 -5.78 15.83 -26.29
N LYS A 26 -6.25 15.57 -25.07
CA LYS A 26 -5.61 16.08 -23.84
C LYS A 26 -4.22 15.49 -23.67
N ALA A 27 -4.07 14.18 -23.83
CA ALA A 27 -2.76 13.52 -23.77
C ALA A 27 -1.79 14.12 -24.80
N ALA A 28 -2.22 14.33 -26.03
CA ALA A 28 -1.43 14.93 -27.09
C ALA A 28 -0.92 16.34 -26.70
N ALA A 29 -1.78 17.18 -26.15
CA ALA A 29 -1.43 18.51 -25.65
C ALA A 29 -0.41 18.44 -24.52
N LEU A 30 -0.64 17.57 -23.53
CA LEU A 30 0.26 17.38 -22.39
C LEU A 30 1.65 16.84 -22.80
N LEU A 31 1.69 15.98 -23.82
CA LEU A 31 2.94 15.39 -24.35
C LEU A 31 3.63 16.30 -25.39
N GLY A 32 3.05 17.43 -25.76
CA GLY A 32 3.58 18.29 -26.83
C GLY A 32 3.62 17.59 -28.20
N MET A 33 2.73 16.62 -28.46
CA MET A 33 2.74 15.80 -29.68
C MET A 33 1.48 15.99 -30.51
N PRO A 34 1.55 15.84 -31.84
CA PRO A 34 0.34 15.76 -32.67
C PRO A 34 -0.53 14.55 -32.24
N LYS A 35 -1.86 14.73 -32.23
CA LYS A 35 -2.82 13.65 -31.91
C LYS A 35 -2.65 12.41 -32.80
N SER A 36 -2.29 12.61 -34.08
CA SER A 36 -2.00 11.52 -35.01
C SER A 36 -0.79 10.69 -34.57
N THR A 37 0.25 11.32 -34.01
CA THR A 37 1.44 10.66 -33.47
C THR A 37 1.11 9.82 -32.25
N VAL A 38 0.32 10.37 -31.31
CA VAL A 38 -0.19 9.65 -30.14
C VAL A 38 -0.99 8.42 -30.59
N SER A 39 -1.94 8.58 -31.51
CA SER A 39 -2.74 7.46 -32.03
C SER A 39 -1.89 6.37 -32.69
N ARG A 40 -0.90 6.77 -33.50
CA ARG A 40 0.03 5.82 -34.16
C ARG A 40 0.88 5.05 -33.17
N LYS A 41 1.41 5.71 -32.13
CA LYS A 41 2.18 5.06 -31.07
C LYS A 41 1.35 4.03 -30.30
N LEU A 42 0.09 4.36 -29.98
CA LEU A 42 -0.83 3.42 -29.32
C LEU A 42 -1.14 2.21 -30.21
N THR A 43 -1.44 2.44 -31.49
CA THR A 43 -1.71 1.33 -32.42
C THR A 43 -0.51 0.42 -32.57
N LYS A 44 0.71 1.01 -32.61
CA LYS A 44 1.94 0.22 -32.66
C LYS A 44 2.14 -0.58 -31.38
N LEU A 45 1.95 0.02 -30.19
CA LEU A 45 2.06 -0.67 -28.91
C LEU A 45 1.09 -1.87 -28.80
N GLU A 46 -0.18 -1.66 -29.19
CA GLU A 46 -1.17 -2.74 -29.22
C GLU A 46 -0.77 -3.86 -30.18
N SER A 47 -0.18 -3.51 -31.34
CA SER A 47 0.33 -4.45 -32.33
C SER A 47 1.53 -5.24 -31.79
N ASP A 48 2.49 -4.56 -31.15
CA ASP A 48 3.70 -5.15 -30.61
C ASP A 48 3.37 -6.11 -29.44
N LEU A 49 2.38 -5.77 -28.63
CA LEU A 49 1.89 -6.60 -27.53
C LEU A 49 0.87 -7.68 -27.95
N GLY A 50 0.30 -7.59 -29.15
CA GLY A 50 -0.72 -8.50 -29.66
C GLY A 50 -2.08 -8.41 -28.94
N ILE A 51 -2.34 -7.32 -28.19
CA ILE A 51 -3.56 -7.11 -27.40
C ILE A 51 -4.14 -5.73 -27.61
N LYS A 52 -5.44 -5.59 -27.34
CA LYS A 52 -6.10 -4.29 -27.30
C LYS A 52 -6.06 -3.73 -25.88
N LEU A 53 -5.48 -2.53 -25.73
CA LEU A 53 -5.39 -1.81 -24.47
C LEU A 53 -6.56 -0.84 -24.28
N LEU A 54 -7.10 -0.31 -25.38
CA LEU A 54 -8.18 0.66 -25.38
C LEU A 54 -9.35 0.19 -26.24
N ARG A 55 -10.58 0.43 -25.76
CA ARG A 55 -11.82 0.29 -26.54
C ARG A 55 -12.30 1.68 -26.95
N LYS A 56 -12.56 1.85 -28.24
CA LYS A 56 -13.18 3.09 -28.78
C LYS A 56 -14.68 2.86 -28.84
N ASN A 57 -15.44 3.46 -27.93
CA ASN A 57 -16.85 3.70 -28.13
C ASN A 57 -17.02 5.13 -28.66
N THR A 58 -18.11 5.38 -29.39
CA THR A 58 -18.37 6.65 -30.11
C THR A 58 -18.30 7.91 -29.24
N HIS A 59 -18.36 7.79 -27.91
CA HIS A 59 -18.36 8.92 -26.96
C HIS A 59 -17.34 8.85 -25.81
N GLN A 60 -16.71 7.69 -25.58
CA GLN A 60 -15.74 7.56 -24.47
C GLN A 60 -14.59 6.61 -24.82
N LEU A 61 -13.40 6.97 -24.35
CA LEU A 61 -12.23 6.11 -24.35
C LEU A 61 -12.28 5.25 -23.09
N THR A 62 -12.41 3.94 -23.23
CA THR A 62 -12.38 2.99 -22.10
C THR A 62 -11.16 2.10 -22.19
N VAL A 63 -10.57 1.80 -21.04
CA VAL A 63 -9.42 0.89 -20.92
C VAL A 63 -9.94 -0.56 -20.85
N THR A 64 -9.21 -1.51 -21.39
CA THR A 64 -9.54 -2.95 -21.24
C THR A 64 -8.95 -3.48 -19.93
N ASP A 65 -9.41 -4.65 -19.44
CA ASP A 65 -8.89 -5.26 -18.21
C ASP A 65 -7.36 -5.51 -18.29
N LEU A 66 -6.87 -5.96 -19.47
CA LEU A 66 -5.42 -6.07 -19.74
C LEU A 66 -4.77 -4.69 -19.87
N GLY A 67 -5.49 -3.69 -20.40
CA GLY A 67 -5.03 -2.31 -20.45
C GLY A 67 -4.79 -1.72 -19.06
N GLU A 68 -5.67 -1.98 -18.08
CA GLU A 68 -5.46 -1.54 -16.68
C GLU A 68 -4.20 -2.18 -16.07
N GLN A 69 -3.96 -3.47 -16.31
CA GLN A 69 -2.75 -4.13 -15.84
C GLN A 69 -1.49 -3.53 -16.49
N VAL A 70 -1.50 -3.31 -17.82
CA VAL A 70 -0.39 -2.67 -18.55
C VAL A 70 -0.20 -1.22 -18.08
N TYR A 71 -1.28 -0.52 -17.75
CA TYR A 71 -1.21 0.84 -17.21
C TYR A 71 -0.47 0.88 -15.87
N ALA A 72 -0.70 -0.07 -14.96
CA ALA A 72 0.03 -0.16 -13.70
C ALA A 72 1.56 -0.28 -13.93
N TYR A 73 2.00 -1.08 -14.91
CA TYR A 73 3.41 -1.14 -15.29
C TYR A 73 3.93 0.16 -15.92
N ALA A 74 3.11 0.82 -16.75
CA ALA A 74 3.48 2.12 -17.31
C ALA A 74 3.71 3.17 -16.23
N VAL A 75 2.85 3.21 -15.21
CA VAL A 75 2.99 4.09 -14.04
C VAL A 75 4.28 3.79 -13.28
N ASN A 76 4.60 2.52 -13.03
CA ASN A 76 5.84 2.13 -12.35
C ASN A 76 7.09 2.58 -13.12
N ILE A 77 7.13 2.36 -14.44
CA ILE A 77 8.25 2.79 -15.29
C ILE A 77 8.40 4.32 -15.28
N MET A 78 7.28 5.06 -15.35
CA MET A 78 7.28 6.51 -15.25
C MET A 78 7.82 6.98 -13.89
N THR A 79 7.43 6.31 -12.82
CA THR A 79 7.89 6.60 -11.45
C THR A 79 9.39 6.40 -11.31
N GLU A 80 9.93 5.28 -11.82
CA GLU A 80 11.37 5.00 -11.78
C GLU A 80 12.17 5.97 -12.67
N ALA A 81 11.69 6.29 -13.87
CA ALA A 81 12.32 7.28 -14.75
C ALA A 81 12.34 8.68 -14.11
N ASN A 82 11.27 9.04 -13.38
CA ASN A 82 11.21 10.27 -12.62
C ASN A 82 12.12 10.25 -11.39
N GLY A 83 12.29 9.09 -10.76
CA GLY A 83 13.28 8.87 -9.70
C GLY A 83 14.70 9.18 -10.17
N VAL A 84 15.07 8.71 -11.37
CA VAL A 84 16.38 9.05 -11.99
C VAL A 84 16.50 10.55 -12.22
N ARG A 85 15.46 11.19 -12.75
CA ARG A 85 15.45 12.66 -12.93
C ARG A 85 15.55 13.40 -11.61
N ALA A 86 14.80 12.97 -10.58
CA ALA A 86 14.87 13.54 -9.24
C ALA A 86 16.24 13.36 -8.60
N LEU A 87 16.92 12.21 -8.81
CA LEU A 87 18.32 12.01 -8.41
C LEU A 87 19.26 13.01 -9.06
N VAL A 88 19.11 13.26 -10.36
CA VAL A 88 19.93 14.21 -11.11
C VAL A 88 19.61 15.65 -10.77
N GLU A 89 18.34 15.99 -10.60
CA GLU A 89 17.88 17.34 -10.21
C GLU A 89 18.01 17.57 -8.70
N GLY A 90 17.77 16.56 -7.88
CA GLY A 90 17.91 16.59 -6.41
C GLY A 90 19.37 16.73 -5.95
N SER A 91 20.34 16.32 -6.78
CA SER A 91 21.73 16.70 -6.56
C SER A 91 21.98 18.22 -6.72
N ARG A 92 20.99 18.96 -7.21
CA ARG A 92 21.07 20.42 -7.44
C ARG A 92 20.11 21.26 -6.60
N GLN A 93 19.06 20.69 -6.01
CA GLN A 93 18.11 21.43 -5.16
C GLN A 93 17.75 20.64 -3.91
N GLU A 94 18.14 21.17 -2.76
CA GLU A 94 17.74 20.66 -1.46
C GLU A 94 16.20 20.68 -1.33
N PRO A 95 15.54 19.57 -0.89
CA PRO A 95 14.11 19.55 -0.63
C PRO A 95 13.70 20.70 0.29
N ARG A 96 12.70 21.48 -0.14
CA ARG A 96 12.21 22.66 0.58
C ARG A 96 10.71 22.83 0.39
N GLY A 97 10.03 23.40 1.37
CA GLY A 97 8.59 23.64 1.36
C GLY A 97 7.89 22.86 2.45
N GLU A 98 6.59 22.76 2.38
CA GLU A 98 5.74 22.04 3.32
C GLU A 98 5.22 20.75 2.68
N LEU A 99 5.23 19.66 3.46
CA LEU A 99 4.68 18.37 3.08
C LEU A 99 3.59 17.98 4.08
N LYS A 100 2.36 17.74 3.59
CA LYS A 100 1.22 17.32 4.39
C LYS A 100 0.99 15.83 4.20
N VAL A 101 1.12 15.08 5.29
CA VAL A 101 1.08 13.62 5.29
C VAL A 101 -0.01 13.10 6.21
N ALA A 102 -0.88 12.24 5.71
CA ALA A 102 -1.81 11.47 6.53
C ALA A 102 -1.26 10.04 6.71
N ILE A 103 -1.15 9.59 7.97
CA ILE A 103 -0.67 8.25 8.30
C ILE A 103 -1.74 7.58 9.16
N PRO A 104 -2.24 6.38 8.78
CA PRO A 104 -3.19 5.65 9.61
C PRO A 104 -2.58 5.31 10.98
N VAL A 105 -3.37 5.47 12.05
CA VAL A 105 -2.93 5.18 13.42
C VAL A 105 -2.39 3.77 13.55
N PHE A 106 -2.91 2.81 12.78
CA PHE A 106 -2.47 1.42 12.81
C PHE A 106 -1.04 1.20 12.27
N VAL A 107 -0.52 2.13 11.46
CA VAL A 107 0.89 2.09 10.98
C VAL A 107 1.86 2.36 12.13
N GLY A 108 1.38 3.00 13.19
CA GLY A 108 2.12 3.22 14.43
C GLY A 108 2.61 4.65 14.61
N ILE A 109 2.42 5.12 15.82
CA ILE A 109 2.87 6.46 16.24
C ILE A 109 4.40 6.54 16.21
N ASP A 110 5.08 5.48 16.65
CA ASP A 110 6.55 5.42 16.68
C ASP A 110 7.13 5.53 15.27
N TYR A 111 6.59 4.77 14.32
CA TYR A 111 7.01 4.83 12.92
C TYR A 111 6.85 6.24 12.34
N ALA A 112 5.67 6.84 12.50
CA ALA A 112 5.38 8.20 12.01
C ALA A 112 6.34 9.24 12.62
N SER A 113 6.62 9.13 13.92
CA SER A 113 7.51 10.03 14.65
C SER A 113 8.95 9.92 14.15
N ARG A 114 9.45 8.69 13.96
CA ARG A 114 10.82 8.43 13.49
C ARG A 114 11.02 8.88 12.05
N VAL A 115 10.08 8.57 11.16
CA VAL A 115 10.13 9.03 9.76
C VAL A 115 10.14 10.54 9.69
N GLY A 116 9.25 11.22 10.44
CA GLY A 116 9.18 12.67 10.48
C GLY A 116 10.47 13.29 11.03
N ALA A 117 11.02 12.75 12.11
CA ALA A 117 12.26 13.24 12.70
C ALA A 117 13.45 13.06 11.72
N THR A 118 13.61 11.90 11.12
CA THR A 118 14.68 11.61 10.15
C THR A 118 14.58 12.54 8.94
N PHE A 119 13.38 12.72 8.40
CA PHE A 119 13.14 13.61 7.28
C PHE A 119 13.54 15.08 7.61
N LEU A 120 13.06 15.63 8.74
CA LEU A 120 13.33 17.02 9.12
C LEU A 120 14.79 17.26 9.50
N GLN A 121 15.47 16.27 10.10
CA GLN A 121 16.91 16.37 10.38
C GLN A 121 17.74 16.39 9.09
N ARG A 122 17.37 15.62 8.09
CA ARG A 122 18.08 15.55 6.80
C ARG A 122 17.79 16.76 5.92
N TYR A 123 16.59 17.34 6.01
CA TYR A 123 16.14 18.45 5.15
C TYR A 123 15.62 19.63 5.99
N PRO A 124 16.52 20.44 6.59
CA PRO A 124 16.16 21.50 7.54
C PRO A 124 15.38 22.67 6.92
N ARG A 125 15.31 22.74 5.56
CA ARG A 125 14.50 23.76 4.85
C ARG A 125 13.09 23.29 4.53
N SER A 126 12.74 22.06 4.91
CA SER A 126 11.39 21.52 4.75
C SER A 126 10.57 21.70 6.03
N ARG A 127 9.26 21.71 5.86
CA ARG A 127 8.26 21.65 6.93
C ARG A 127 7.39 20.43 6.72
N LEU A 128 6.89 19.86 7.80
CA LEU A 128 6.11 18.63 7.77
C LEU A 128 4.87 18.78 8.67
N ASP A 129 3.68 18.56 8.09
CA ASP A 129 2.40 18.41 8.81
C ASP A 129 1.99 16.94 8.72
N ILE A 130 2.24 16.17 9.78
CA ILE A 130 1.79 14.77 9.88
C ILE A 130 0.49 14.73 10.67
N ARG A 131 -0.53 14.09 10.10
CA ARG A 131 -1.79 13.80 10.79
C ARG A 131 -2.01 12.31 10.87
N LEU A 132 -2.21 11.83 12.08
CA LEU A 132 -2.65 10.46 12.32
C LEU A 132 -4.15 10.38 12.10
N VAL A 133 -4.57 9.42 11.26
CA VAL A 133 -5.95 9.27 10.84
C VAL A 133 -6.45 7.86 11.12
N ASP A 134 -7.72 7.73 11.47
CA ASP A 134 -8.40 6.46 11.75
C ASP A 134 -9.50 6.14 10.72
N THR A 135 -9.57 6.94 9.67
CA THR A 135 -10.51 6.79 8.56
C THR A 135 -9.76 6.70 7.23
N MET A 136 -10.45 6.23 6.19
CA MET A 136 -9.92 6.32 4.83
C MET A 136 -9.86 7.78 4.39
N VAL A 137 -8.72 8.20 3.88
CA VAL A 137 -8.43 9.57 3.43
C VAL A 137 -8.12 9.55 1.94
N ASP A 138 -8.72 10.48 1.22
CA ASP A 138 -8.43 10.75 -0.19
C ASP A 138 -7.45 11.92 -0.26
N PRO A 139 -6.22 11.72 -0.77
CA PRO A 139 -5.21 12.79 -0.75
C PRO A 139 -5.67 14.07 -1.44
N VAL A 140 -6.42 13.95 -2.54
CA VAL A 140 -6.86 15.11 -3.32
C VAL A 140 -7.99 15.87 -2.63
N LYS A 141 -9.02 15.13 -2.15
CA LYS A 141 -10.21 15.74 -1.52
C LYS A 141 -9.92 16.33 -0.15
N ASP A 142 -9.06 15.65 0.61
CA ASP A 142 -8.77 16.01 2.01
C ASP A 142 -7.54 16.93 2.15
N GLY A 143 -6.88 17.26 1.01
CA GLY A 143 -5.82 18.25 0.96
C GLY A 143 -4.48 17.79 1.53
N PHE A 144 -4.16 16.51 1.37
CA PHE A 144 -2.86 15.94 1.69
C PHE A 144 -2.01 15.76 0.44
N ASP A 145 -0.71 15.95 0.58
CA ASP A 145 0.25 15.65 -0.49
C ASP A 145 0.51 14.15 -0.57
N VAL A 146 0.52 13.48 0.59
CA VAL A 146 0.79 12.04 0.75
C VAL A 146 -0.17 11.43 1.77
N VAL A 147 -0.67 10.25 1.46
CA VAL A 147 -1.45 9.41 2.37
C VAL A 147 -0.82 8.03 2.46
N PHE A 148 -0.68 7.48 3.65
CA PHE A 148 -0.36 6.07 3.82
C PHE A 148 -1.65 5.26 3.85
N GLY A 149 -1.63 4.08 3.22
CA GLY A 149 -2.80 3.21 3.15
C GLY A 149 -2.45 1.78 2.80
N THR A 150 -3.45 0.90 2.94
CA THR A 150 -3.34 -0.53 2.60
C THR A 150 -4.38 -0.92 1.57
N GLY A 151 -4.04 -1.89 0.73
CA GLY A 151 -4.96 -2.48 -0.23
C GLY A 151 -4.92 -1.85 -1.62
N PRO A 152 -5.70 -2.40 -2.56
CA PRO A 152 -5.72 -1.93 -3.93
C PRO A 152 -6.34 -0.53 -4.03
N LEU A 153 -5.67 0.35 -4.74
CA LEU A 153 -6.22 1.67 -5.07
C LEU A 153 -7.34 1.53 -6.09
N GLN A 154 -8.49 2.13 -5.78
CA GLN A 154 -9.64 2.16 -6.70
C GLN A 154 -9.53 3.28 -7.75
N ASP A 155 -8.68 4.29 -7.53
CA ASP A 155 -8.52 5.43 -8.44
C ASP A 155 -7.19 5.36 -9.18
N SER A 156 -7.26 5.33 -10.51
CA SER A 156 -6.11 5.25 -11.41
C SER A 156 -5.28 6.53 -11.52
N THR A 157 -5.71 7.64 -10.90
CA THR A 157 -4.99 8.93 -10.92
C THR A 157 -3.96 9.07 -9.80
N LEU A 158 -3.95 8.14 -8.85
CA LEU A 158 -3.02 8.13 -7.73
C LEU A 158 -1.86 7.16 -7.98
N ILE A 159 -0.68 7.52 -7.48
CA ILE A 159 0.47 6.64 -7.43
C ILE A 159 0.51 5.98 -6.06
N ALA A 160 0.71 4.66 -6.04
CA ALA A 160 1.01 3.90 -4.84
C ALA A 160 2.42 3.33 -4.91
N ARG A 161 3.26 3.67 -3.96
CA ARG A 161 4.58 3.06 -3.79
C ARG A 161 4.58 2.25 -2.50
N LYS A 162 4.86 0.96 -2.63
CA LYS A 162 4.99 0.08 -1.46
C LYS A 162 6.13 0.58 -0.58
N VAL A 163 5.86 0.72 0.70
CA VAL A 163 6.85 1.10 1.71
C VAL A 163 7.29 -0.13 2.49
N PHE A 164 6.33 -0.91 3.03
CA PHE A 164 6.61 -2.15 3.77
C PHE A 164 5.42 -3.09 3.86
N ASP A 165 5.71 -4.29 4.34
CA ASP A 165 4.71 -5.28 4.73
C ASP A 165 4.52 -5.26 6.24
N LEU A 166 3.28 -5.10 6.69
CA LEU A 166 2.90 -5.24 8.08
C LEU A 166 2.52 -6.70 8.33
N GLU A 167 3.44 -7.45 8.93
CA GLU A 167 3.24 -8.85 9.26
C GLU A 167 2.18 -9.01 10.36
N LEU A 168 1.24 -9.92 10.14
CA LEU A 168 0.18 -10.25 11.07
C LEU A 168 0.33 -11.67 11.59
N PHE A 169 -0.01 -11.87 12.84
CA PHE A 169 -0.11 -13.19 13.46
C PHE A 169 -1.43 -13.36 14.19
N LEU A 170 -1.88 -14.60 14.31
CA LEU A 170 -3.05 -14.92 15.11
C LEU A 170 -2.64 -15.04 16.58
N CYS A 171 -3.39 -14.37 17.46
CA CYS A 171 -3.16 -14.44 18.90
C CYS A 171 -4.44 -14.44 19.71
N ALA A 172 -4.31 -14.89 20.94
CA ALA A 172 -5.34 -14.82 21.95
C ALA A 172 -4.69 -14.57 23.33
N SER A 173 -5.48 -14.24 24.35
CA SER A 173 -4.94 -14.24 25.72
C SER A 173 -4.63 -15.68 26.18
N ALA A 174 -3.63 -15.82 27.02
CA ALA A 174 -3.27 -17.11 27.60
C ALA A 174 -4.45 -17.79 28.31
N ASP A 175 -5.29 -17.00 28.98
CA ASP A 175 -6.48 -17.49 29.65
C ASP A 175 -7.52 -18.02 28.68
N PHE A 176 -7.75 -17.32 27.56
CA PHE A 176 -8.66 -17.77 26.53
C PHE A 176 -8.24 -19.15 25.98
N VAL A 177 -6.95 -19.31 25.67
CA VAL A 177 -6.41 -20.57 25.10
C VAL A 177 -6.52 -21.73 26.13
N ARG A 178 -6.22 -21.47 27.40
CA ARG A 178 -6.34 -22.48 28.48
C ARG A 178 -7.77 -22.97 28.72
N ASN A 179 -8.76 -22.12 28.46
CA ASN A 179 -10.16 -22.42 28.66
C ASN A 179 -10.86 -23.00 27.41
N LEU A 180 -10.15 -23.25 26.32
CA LEU A 180 -10.69 -23.95 25.16
C LEU A 180 -10.99 -25.41 25.53
N GLU A 181 -12.13 -25.91 25.11
CA GLU A 181 -12.53 -27.31 25.31
C GLU A 181 -11.59 -28.28 24.58
N GLU A 182 -11.08 -27.88 23.42
CA GLU A 182 -10.14 -28.65 22.61
C GLU A 182 -8.95 -27.77 22.19
N PRO A 183 -7.73 -28.33 22.08
CA PRO A 183 -6.59 -27.62 21.56
C PRO A 183 -6.80 -27.10 20.14
N LEU A 184 -6.36 -25.90 19.86
CA LEU A 184 -6.45 -25.31 18.53
C LEU A 184 -5.31 -25.83 17.64
N THR A 185 -5.62 -26.77 16.76
CA THR A 185 -4.64 -27.47 15.90
C THR A 185 -4.87 -27.24 14.40
N ALA A 186 -6.08 -26.83 14.01
CA ALA A 186 -6.45 -26.62 12.62
C ALA A 186 -7.14 -25.25 12.41
N PRO A 187 -6.86 -24.59 11.28
CA PRO A 187 -7.43 -23.26 11.01
C PRO A 187 -8.97 -23.26 10.97
N THR A 188 -9.58 -24.33 10.51
CA THR A 188 -11.05 -24.46 10.41
C THR A 188 -11.77 -24.31 11.74
N GLN A 189 -11.11 -24.59 12.86
CA GLN A 189 -11.65 -24.41 14.21
C GLN A 189 -11.92 -22.94 14.53
N LEU A 190 -11.20 -21.99 13.88
CA LEU A 190 -11.41 -20.56 14.06
C LEU A 190 -12.82 -20.11 13.64
N ASN A 191 -13.49 -20.81 12.73
CA ASN A 191 -14.84 -20.46 12.30
C ASN A 191 -15.89 -20.56 13.43
N ALA A 192 -15.63 -21.43 14.42
CA ALA A 192 -16.53 -21.65 15.57
C ALA A 192 -16.16 -20.79 16.78
N LEU A 193 -15.03 -20.10 16.75
CA LEU A 193 -14.52 -19.32 17.87
C LEU A 193 -14.82 -17.82 17.68
N PRO A 194 -15.00 -17.05 18.78
CA PRO A 194 -15.19 -15.62 18.70
C PRO A 194 -13.94 -14.94 18.16
N PHE A 195 -14.11 -14.05 17.19
CA PHE A 195 -13.04 -13.33 16.56
C PHE A 195 -13.13 -11.83 16.81
N ILE A 196 -12.00 -11.21 17.12
CA ILE A 196 -11.84 -9.77 17.26
C ILE A 196 -11.25 -9.26 15.95
N ASP A 197 -12.04 -8.51 15.20
CA ASP A 197 -11.72 -8.07 13.85
C ASP A 197 -11.19 -6.63 13.85
N PHE A 198 -10.10 -6.43 13.11
CA PHE A 198 -9.63 -5.10 12.76
C PHE A 198 -10.25 -4.69 11.41
N GLY A 199 -10.90 -3.52 11.36
CA GLY A 199 -11.45 -3.01 10.11
C GLY A 199 -12.66 -2.11 10.29
N PHE A 200 -13.22 -1.66 9.14
CA PHE A 200 -14.30 -0.67 9.14
C PHE A 200 -15.69 -1.28 8.93
N ALA A 201 -15.86 -2.28 8.10
CA ALA A 201 -17.16 -2.92 7.84
C ALA A 201 -17.04 -4.20 7.01
N GLY A 202 -18.13 -5.00 6.98
CA GLY A 202 -18.29 -6.16 6.11
C GLY A 202 -17.89 -7.50 6.73
N PRO A 203 -18.20 -8.62 6.06
CA PRO A 203 -17.78 -9.94 6.49
C PRO A 203 -16.27 -10.09 6.36
N ARG A 204 -15.61 -10.57 7.40
CA ARG A 204 -14.18 -10.85 7.36
C ARG A 204 -13.95 -12.17 6.65
N LYS A 205 -13.17 -12.13 5.58
CA LYS A 205 -12.48 -13.29 5.04
C LYS A 205 -11.04 -13.23 5.49
N LEU A 206 -10.55 -14.30 6.08
CA LEU A 206 -9.20 -14.41 6.58
C LEU A 206 -8.53 -15.55 5.80
N THR A 207 -7.43 -15.28 5.12
CA THR A 207 -6.65 -16.31 4.45
C THR A 207 -5.44 -16.66 5.28
N VAL A 208 -5.31 -17.91 5.64
CA VAL A 208 -4.13 -18.47 6.30
C VAL A 208 -3.44 -19.47 5.38
N SER A 209 -2.13 -19.55 5.43
CA SER A 209 -1.34 -20.43 4.59
C SER A 209 -0.27 -21.17 5.36
N LYS A 210 -0.04 -22.46 4.97
CA LYS A 210 1.06 -23.31 5.46
C LYS A 210 1.49 -24.27 4.34
N ASN A 211 2.79 -24.31 4.00
CA ASN A 211 3.32 -25.25 2.99
C ASN A 211 2.54 -25.25 1.66
N LYS A 212 2.25 -24.08 1.09
CA LYS A 212 1.45 -23.87 -0.14
C LYS A 212 -0.04 -24.26 -0.03
N ARG A 213 -0.51 -24.70 1.13
CA ARG A 213 -1.94 -24.90 1.38
C ARG A 213 -2.54 -23.60 1.89
N ARG A 214 -3.63 -23.16 1.28
CA ARG A 214 -4.37 -21.96 1.67
C ARG A 214 -5.74 -22.37 2.20
N HIS A 215 -6.17 -21.72 3.29
CA HIS A 215 -7.52 -21.89 3.83
C HIS A 215 -8.15 -20.50 3.95
N GLU A 216 -9.32 -20.38 3.34
CA GLU A 216 -10.19 -19.23 3.59
C GLU A 216 -11.06 -19.53 4.80
N LEU A 217 -11.07 -18.60 5.74
CA LEU A 217 -11.83 -18.68 6.98
C LEU A 217 -12.84 -17.54 7.02
N ALA A 218 -13.98 -17.81 7.61
CA ALA A 218 -15.02 -16.82 7.88
C ALA A 218 -15.39 -16.85 9.38
N PRO A 219 -14.49 -16.40 10.26
CA PRO A 219 -14.71 -16.48 11.70
C PRO A 219 -15.91 -15.63 12.13
N THR A 220 -16.57 -16.05 13.20
CA THR A 220 -17.67 -15.30 13.78
C THR A 220 -17.13 -14.06 14.50
N VAL A 221 -17.32 -12.88 13.89
CA VAL A 221 -16.86 -11.61 14.47
C VAL A 221 -17.70 -11.28 15.70
N ARG A 222 -17.08 -11.28 16.88
CA ARG A 222 -17.68 -10.87 18.17
C ARG A 222 -17.59 -9.39 18.41
N ALA A 223 -16.44 -8.78 18.05
CA ALA A 223 -16.21 -7.36 18.15
C ALA A 223 -15.33 -6.89 16.99
N ARG A 224 -15.48 -5.62 16.62
CA ARG A 224 -14.68 -4.97 15.58
C ARG A 224 -14.24 -3.60 16.05
N ALA A 225 -12.99 -3.24 15.73
CA ALA A 225 -12.47 -1.90 15.92
C ALA A 225 -11.55 -1.52 14.76
N ASN A 226 -11.43 -0.24 14.47
CA ASN A 226 -10.52 0.32 13.47
C ASN A 226 -9.14 0.69 14.03
N ASN A 227 -8.85 0.22 15.24
CA ASN A 227 -7.61 0.48 15.95
C ASN A 227 -7.08 -0.82 16.58
N PHE A 228 -5.84 -1.18 16.29
CA PHE A 228 -5.24 -2.42 16.82
C PHE A 228 -5.07 -2.40 18.34
N GLN A 229 -4.84 -1.23 18.94
CA GLN A 229 -4.75 -1.16 20.40
C GLN A 229 -6.07 -1.55 21.07
N VAL A 230 -7.21 -1.09 20.53
CA VAL A 230 -8.54 -1.49 21.00
C VAL A 230 -8.77 -2.99 20.79
N CYS A 231 -8.39 -3.53 19.62
CA CYS A 231 -8.48 -4.97 19.38
C CYS A 231 -7.64 -5.76 20.38
N LYS A 232 -6.43 -5.30 20.68
CA LYS A 232 -5.52 -5.92 21.65
C LYS A 232 -6.16 -6.02 23.04
N GLU A 233 -6.74 -4.94 23.53
CA GLU A 233 -7.42 -4.93 24.83
C GLU A 233 -8.58 -5.94 24.88
N TYR A 234 -9.35 -6.08 23.80
CA TYR A 234 -10.41 -7.08 23.74
C TYR A 234 -9.87 -8.51 23.74
N ILE A 235 -8.75 -8.75 23.06
CA ILE A 235 -8.08 -10.06 23.04
C ILE A 235 -7.53 -10.38 24.43
N LEU A 236 -6.85 -9.43 25.08
CA LEU A 236 -6.32 -9.58 26.45
C LEU A 236 -7.41 -9.86 27.47
N ALA A 237 -8.58 -9.25 27.30
CA ALA A 237 -9.76 -9.51 28.13
C ALA A 237 -10.38 -10.91 27.89
N GLY A 238 -9.79 -11.75 27.04
CA GLY A 238 -10.29 -13.11 26.75
C GLY A 238 -11.55 -13.15 25.92
N LEU A 239 -11.83 -12.09 25.11
CA LEU A 239 -13.07 -12.01 24.35
C LEU A 239 -13.02 -12.78 23.02
N GLY A 240 -11.86 -13.23 22.59
CA GLY A 240 -11.69 -13.98 21.36
C GLY A 240 -10.25 -14.00 20.83
N ILE A 241 -10.11 -14.50 19.61
CA ILE A 241 -8.86 -14.56 18.83
C ILE A 241 -8.83 -13.37 17.88
N GLY A 242 -7.65 -12.80 17.61
CA GLY A 242 -7.50 -11.74 16.62
C GLY A 242 -6.24 -11.89 15.78
N ALA A 243 -6.20 -11.16 14.66
CA ALA A 243 -5.02 -11.00 13.82
C ALA A 243 -4.35 -9.66 14.18
N MET A 244 -3.13 -9.72 14.69
CA MET A 244 -2.43 -8.56 15.26
C MET A 244 -1.03 -8.38 14.63
N PRO A 245 -0.54 -7.14 14.48
CA PRO A 245 0.84 -6.89 14.05
C PRO A 245 1.82 -7.17 15.19
N THR A 246 2.81 -8.04 14.92
CA THR A 246 3.84 -8.42 15.89
C THR A 246 4.73 -7.25 16.28
N GLN A 247 5.19 -6.51 15.29
CA GLN A 247 6.33 -5.59 15.39
C GLN A 247 6.00 -4.26 16.08
N ILE A 248 4.71 -3.93 16.23
CA ILE A 248 4.31 -2.58 16.63
C ILE A 248 3.57 -2.57 17.99
N ILE A 249 2.74 -3.57 18.27
CA ILE A 249 1.73 -3.44 19.34
C ILE A 249 1.79 -4.55 20.40
N CYS A 250 2.34 -5.72 20.10
CA CYS A 250 2.22 -6.92 20.93
C CYS A 250 3.52 -7.41 21.57
N THR A 251 4.63 -6.70 21.43
CA THR A 251 5.96 -7.18 21.89
C THR A 251 6.03 -7.39 23.39
N ALA A 252 5.43 -6.52 24.19
CA ALA A 252 5.46 -6.64 25.65
C ALA A 252 4.63 -7.84 26.12
N GLU A 253 3.42 -7.98 25.59
CA GLU A 253 2.45 -9.01 25.96
C GLU A 253 2.84 -10.40 25.47
N LEU A 254 3.60 -10.47 24.38
CA LEU A 254 4.22 -11.73 23.94
C LEU A 254 5.37 -12.15 24.85
N ARG A 255 6.16 -11.20 25.37
CA ARG A 255 7.28 -11.47 26.27
C ARG A 255 6.80 -11.90 27.66
N ASP A 256 5.76 -11.29 28.19
CA ASP A 256 5.21 -11.63 29.50
C ASP A 256 4.22 -12.80 29.46
N GLY A 257 3.85 -13.26 28.25
CA GLY A 257 2.98 -14.40 28.03
C GLY A 257 1.50 -14.11 28.24
N SER A 258 1.08 -12.85 28.40
CA SER A 258 -0.34 -12.47 28.47
C SER A 258 -1.04 -12.66 27.13
N LEU A 259 -0.35 -12.45 26.01
CA LEU A 259 -0.75 -12.88 24.67
C LEU A 259 0.09 -14.08 24.22
N VAL A 260 -0.57 -15.03 23.59
CA VAL A 260 0.07 -16.23 23.03
C VAL A 260 -0.29 -16.36 21.56
N PRO A 261 0.66 -16.74 20.68
CA PRO A 261 0.38 -17.09 19.31
C PRO A 261 -0.56 -18.31 19.23
N VAL A 262 -1.54 -18.27 18.37
CA VAL A 262 -2.37 -19.41 18.04
C VAL A 262 -2.12 -19.82 16.59
N LEU A 263 -2.07 -21.13 16.33
CA LEU A 263 -1.71 -21.68 15.01
C LEU A 263 -0.39 -21.10 14.45
N PRO A 264 0.72 -21.12 15.20
CA PRO A 264 1.96 -20.42 14.86
C PRO A 264 2.59 -20.86 13.53
N ASP A 265 2.25 -22.07 13.06
CA ASP A 265 2.72 -22.59 11.78
C ASP A 265 1.93 -22.06 10.57
N TRP A 266 0.89 -21.26 10.80
CA TRP A 266 0.03 -20.71 9.76
C TRP A 266 0.26 -19.20 9.62
N SER A 267 0.70 -18.80 8.45
CA SER A 267 0.95 -17.39 8.12
C SER A 267 -0.32 -16.73 7.61
N LEU A 268 -0.54 -15.49 8.00
CA LEU A 268 -1.51 -14.59 7.39
C LEU A 268 -0.89 -13.88 6.18
N GLU A 269 -1.73 -13.39 5.27
CA GLU A 269 -1.27 -12.44 4.25
C GLU A 269 -0.92 -11.12 4.95
N PRO A 270 0.29 -10.58 4.71
CA PRO A 270 0.69 -9.30 5.29
C PRO A 270 -0.17 -8.16 4.74
N LEU A 271 -0.28 -7.08 5.47
CA LEU A 271 -0.87 -5.85 4.97
C LEU A 271 0.22 -5.01 4.29
N GLU A 272 0.15 -4.90 2.97
CA GLU A 272 1.07 -4.03 2.24
C GLU A 272 0.75 -2.55 2.54
N VAL A 273 1.69 -1.85 3.14
CA VAL A 273 1.59 -0.42 3.41
C VAL A 273 2.22 0.35 2.26
N HIS A 274 1.42 1.21 1.66
CA HIS A 274 1.79 2.04 0.52
C HIS A 274 1.77 3.52 0.89
N MET A 275 2.68 4.26 0.30
CA MET A 275 2.63 5.71 0.22
C MET A 275 1.90 6.09 -1.07
N ILE A 276 0.81 6.84 -0.91
CA ILE A 276 -0.16 7.15 -1.96
C ILE A 276 -0.19 8.66 -2.17
N TYR A 277 -0.06 9.12 -3.40
CA TYR A 277 -0.04 10.54 -3.74
C TYR A 277 -0.51 10.80 -5.18
N PRO A 278 -0.99 12.01 -5.50
CA PRO A 278 -1.37 12.38 -6.85
C PRO A 278 -0.20 12.29 -7.84
N PHE A 279 -0.49 11.88 -9.07
CA PHE A 279 0.52 11.74 -10.12
C PHE A 279 1.29 13.05 -10.38
N GLU A 280 0.62 14.20 -10.31
CA GLU A 280 1.22 15.52 -10.51
C GLU A 280 2.36 15.79 -9.53
N LEU A 281 2.32 15.17 -8.36
CA LEU A 281 3.34 15.30 -7.31
C LEU A 281 4.48 14.26 -7.44
N SER A 282 4.45 13.37 -8.42
CA SER A 282 5.49 12.36 -8.65
C SER A 282 6.89 12.92 -8.90
N PHE A 283 6.97 14.19 -9.30
CA PHE A 283 8.22 14.91 -9.52
C PHE A 283 8.71 15.71 -8.28
N SER A 284 7.97 15.65 -7.18
CA SER A 284 8.30 16.40 -5.97
C SER A 284 9.52 15.81 -5.28
N THR A 285 10.57 16.63 -5.11
CA THR A 285 11.76 16.26 -4.33
C THR A 285 11.43 16.00 -2.87
N LEU A 286 10.42 16.68 -2.31
CA LEU A 286 9.93 16.47 -0.95
C LEU A 286 9.32 15.06 -0.80
N ILE A 287 8.49 14.62 -1.75
CA ILE A 287 7.84 13.31 -1.71
C ILE A 287 8.88 12.19 -1.86
N SER A 288 9.83 12.34 -2.80
CA SER A 288 10.90 11.36 -2.98
C SER A 288 11.77 11.25 -1.73
N ALA A 289 12.16 12.37 -1.14
CA ALA A 289 12.96 12.41 0.09
C ALA A 289 12.20 11.81 1.30
N PHE A 290 10.90 12.08 1.40
CA PHE A 290 10.07 11.52 2.46
C PHE A 290 9.89 10.00 2.30
N TYR A 291 9.72 9.52 1.07
CA TYR A 291 9.65 8.08 0.76
C TYR A 291 10.95 7.36 1.15
N GLU A 292 12.11 7.93 0.82
CA GLU A 292 13.41 7.37 1.22
C GLU A 292 13.53 7.26 2.74
N ALA A 293 13.18 8.34 3.48
CA ALA A 293 13.15 8.31 4.94
C ALA A 293 12.16 7.26 5.48
N ALA A 294 11.01 7.11 4.84
CA ALA A 294 10.00 6.13 5.22
C ALA A 294 10.50 4.69 5.07
N CYS A 295 11.18 4.39 3.96
CA CYS A 295 11.74 3.05 3.73
C CYS A 295 12.93 2.73 4.66
N GLU A 296 13.78 3.70 4.97
CA GLU A 296 14.97 3.54 5.81
C GLU A 296 14.63 3.11 7.24
N ILE A 297 13.61 3.72 7.83
CA ILE A 297 13.18 3.43 9.22
C ILE A 297 12.79 1.97 9.43
N ILE A 298 12.34 1.28 8.37
CA ILE A 298 11.93 -0.13 8.46
C ILE A 298 13.14 -1.05 8.49
N VAL A 299 14.15 -0.77 7.67
CA VAL A 299 15.40 -1.54 7.63
C VAL A 299 16.09 -1.53 9.00
N GLU A 300 16.06 -0.40 9.72
CA GLU A 300 16.62 -0.30 11.06
C GLU A 300 15.84 -1.11 12.11
N ASN A 301 14.53 -1.26 11.97
CA ASN A 301 13.73 -2.05 12.91
C ASN A 301 13.99 -3.56 12.73
N THR A 302 14.15 -4.01 11.48
CA THR A 302 14.44 -5.43 11.16
C THR A 302 15.86 -5.83 11.59
N ALA A 303 16.77 -4.88 11.73
CA ALA A 303 18.16 -5.13 12.16
C ALA A 303 18.35 -5.11 13.69
N ARG A 304 17.32 -4.69 14.46
CA ARG A 304 17.36 -4.62 15.95
C ARG A 304 16.63 -5.78 16.64
N GLU A 305 16.02 -6.69 15.88
CA GLU A 305 15.46 -7.99 16.32
C GLU A 305 16.50 -9.12 16.11
#